data_9f80feb0e4a1b3fbf15c61ce4382afdc
#
_entry.id   9f80feb0e4a1b3fbf15c61ce4382afdc
#
_cell.length_a   1.000
_cell.length_b   1.000
_cell.length_c   1.000
_cell.angle_alpha   90.00
_cell.angle_beta   90.00
_cell.angle_gamma   90.00
#
_symmetry.space_group_name_H-M   'P 1'
#
loop_
_entity.id
_entity.type
_entity.pdbx_description
1 polymer ?
#
loop_
_entity_poly.entity_id
_entity_poly.type
_entity_poly.pdbx_seq_one_letter_code
_entity_poly.pdbx_strand_id
1 'polypeptide(L)'
;MNPSGSVAKSETTGTLAARATVIAGCGYVGQRAAQLWAADGIRTFAVTRATARSEHFQAQGIQPLVFDLAAANSWPDLPDADVVLWSVGFDRSPGSNRQTTWVDGLQRLLAALPARKNPRRILYTSSTGVYGDGAGQDVDEFTPVNPNTEGGAACVAAEEILHGHAKQTGNEVVILRLAGIYGPDRLLRRVDELRKGTPLTSEPEDWLNLIHVDDAVRMINWCGRPESWSVLNSLKARFADLRPVESQSSVVTINVVSSHSVTRRMYYSELARQTAAPEPVFGSSPDATTISGSHRGRSGNRRVVSRLRESLPVKFQFDDCSKGLADAVTRSHWPS
;
A
#
# COMPACT_ATOMS: atom_id res chain seq x y z
N MET A 1 -15.60 54.42 36.92
CA MET A 1 -16.58 53.87 35.96
C MET A 1 -15.82 53.00 34.99
N ASN A 2 -15.96 51.71 35.14
CA ASN A 2 -15.34 50.69 34.30
C ASN A 2 -16.47 49.98 33.55
N PRO A 3 -16.41 49.79 32.23
CA PRO A 3 -17.23 48.78 31.60
C PRO A 3 -16.39 47.60 31.23
N SER A 4 -16.63 46.53 31.91
CA SER A 4 -16.21 45.18 31.58
C SER A 4 -16.85 44.72 30.27
N GLY A 5 -16.04 44.63 29.21
CA GLY A 5 -16.40 43.99 27.96
C GLY A 5 -16.20 42.49 28.09
N SER A 6 -17.29 41.76 28.19
CA SER A 6 -17.36 40.29 28.08
C SER A 6 -17.11 39.90 26.62
N VAL A 7 -15.97 39.26 26.35
CA VAL A 7 -15.70 38.59 25.08
C VAL A 7 -16.40 37.24 25.13
N ALA A 8 -17.51 37.11 24.42
CA ALA A 8 -18.20 35.86 24.17
C ALA A 8 -17.27 34.93 23.37
N LYS A 9 -16.82 33.84 24.01
CA LYS A 9 -16.23 32.68 23.31
C LYS A 9 -17.34 32.03 22.47
N SER A 10 -17.29 32.18 21.18
CA SER A 10 -18.10 31.39 20.29
C SER A 10 -17.58 29.95 20.31
N GLU A 11 -18.24 29.12 21.08
CA GLU A 11 -18.10 27.66 21.01
C GLU A 11 -18.75 27.19 19.71
N THR A 12 -17.96 27.05 18.66
CA THR A 12 -18.35 26.27 17.48
C THR A 12 -18.07 24.79 17.78
N THR A 13 -18.82 24.19 18.67
CA THR A 13 -18.93 22.73 18.80
C THR A 13 -19.82 22.21 17.69
N GLY A 14 -19.35 22.28 16.45
CA GLY A 14 -19.84 21.43 15.38
C GLY A 14 -19.38 20.02 15.73
N THR A 15 -20.30 19.16 16.15
CA THR A 15 -20.09 17.72 16.29
C THR A 15 -19.62 17.20 14.95
N LEU A 16 -18.30 17.02 14.77
CA LEU A 16 -17.74 16.30 13.64
C LEU A 16 -18.38 14.92 13.71
N ALA A 17 -19.31 14.62 12.80
CA ALA A 17 -19.87 13.29 12.66
C ALA A 17 -18.71 12.30 12.68
N ALA A 18 -18.73 11.35 13.60
CA ALA A 18 -17.60 10.45 13.83
C ALA A 18 -17.26 9.75 12.52
N ARG A 19 -16.11 10.08 11.94
CA ARG A 19 -15.65 9.49 10.69
C ARG A 19 -15.55 7.98 10.85
N ALA A 20 -15.87 7.27 9.76
CA ALA A 20 -15.77 5.82 9.73
C ALA A 20 -14.87 5.36 8.58
N THR A 21 -14.12 4.30 8.83
CA THR A 21 -13.26 3.65 7.84
C THR A 21 -13.54 2.16 7.77
N VAL A 22 -13.52 1.59 6.55
CA VAL A 22 -13.55 0.14 6.32
C VAL A 22 -12.24 -0.27 5.68
N ILE A 23 -11.59 -1.29 6.23
CA ILE A 23 -10.33 -1.82 5.72
C ILE A 23 -10.55 -3.26 5.25
N ALA A 24 -10.51 -3.47 3.93
CA ALA A 24 -10.46 -4.78 3.31
C ALA A 24 -8.99 -5.23 3.20
N GLY A 25 -8.65 -6.32 3.89
CA GLY A 25 -7.28 -6.83 3.92
C GLY A 25 -6.43 -6.27 5.06
N CYS A 26 -6.73 -6.67 6.29
CA CYS A 26 -5.96 -6.32 7.48
C CYS A 26 -4.73 -7.21 7.68
N GLY A 27 -3.87 -7.27 6.66
CA GLY A 27 -2.53 -7.88 6.71
C GLY A 27 -1.47 -6.89 7.21
N TYR A 28 -0.25 -7.04 6.71
CA TYR A 28 0.92 -6.29 7.18
C TYR A 28 0.79 -4.76 7.09
N VAL A 29 0.20 -4.24 6.03
CA VAL A 29 -0.06 -2.80 5.83
C VAL A 29 -1.40 -2.40 6.44
N GLY A 30 -2.48 -3.11 6.08
CA GLY A 30 -3.83 -2.74 6.47
C GLY A 30 -4.06 -2.76 7.98
N GLN A 31 -3.43 -3.67 8.73
CA GLN A 31 -3.51 -3.70 10.19
C GLN A 31 -2.86 -2.47 10.82
N ARG A 32 -1.69 -2.03 10.33
CA ARG A 32 -1.03 -0.81 10.81
C ARG A 32 -1.85 0.45 10.52
N ALA A 33 -2.47 0.51 9.36
CA ALA A 33 -3.39 1.59 9.02
C ALA A 33 -4.63 1.59 9.96
N ALA A 34 -5.20 0.40 10.23
CA ALA A 34 -6.34 0.25 11.14
C ALA A 34 -6.00 0.71 12.56
N GLN A 35 -4.84 0.31 13.09
CA GLN A 35 -4.35 0.72 14.40
C GLN A 35 -4.17 2.23 14.51
N LEU A 36 -3.58 2.85 13.47
CA LEU A 36 -3.38 4.29 13.43
C LEU A 36 -4.71 5.05 13.43
N TRP A 37 -5.66 4.63 12.60
CA TRP A 37 -6.98 5.28 12.54
C TRP A 37 -7.80 5.09 13.82
N ALA A 38 -7.75 3.90 14.43
CA ALA A 38 -8.41 3.66 15.71
C ALA A 38 -7.80 4.50 16.85
N ALA A 39 -6.46 4.64 16.87
CA ALA A 39 -5.76 5.50 17.83
C ALA A 39 -6.11 6.99 17.64
N ASP A 40 -6.37 7.42 16.41
CA ASP A 40 -6.86 8.78 16.09
C ASP A 40 -8.36 8.96 16.40
N GLY A 41 -9.03 7.98 17.03
CA GLY A 41 -10.45 8.03 17.40
C GLY A 41 -11.41 7.85 16.22
N ILE A 42 -10.93 7.40 15.07
CA ILE A 42 -11.76 7.11 13.90
C ILE A 42 -12.43 5.75 14.09
N ARG A 43 -13.76 5.66 13.91
CA ARG A 43 -14.48 4.39 13.95
C ARG A 43 -14.01 3.47 12.82
N THR A 44 -13.22 2.46 13.18
CA THR A 44 -12.47 1.63 12.24
C THR A 44 -13.02 0.22 12.18
N PHE A 45 -13.36 -0.27 10.98
CA PHE A 45 -13.84 -1.62 10.70
C PHE A 45 -12.80 -2.38 9.91
N ALA A 46 -12.50 -3.62 10.32
CA ALA A 46 -11.48 -4.47 9.69
C ALA A 46 -12.09 -5.77 9.17
N VAL A 47 -12.01 -5.98 7.85
CA VAL A 47 -12.44 -7.24 7.24
C VAL A 47 -11.38 -8.32 7.50
N THR A 48 -11.81 -9.46 8.02
CA THR A 48 -10.97 -10.63 8.28
C THR A 48 -11.71 -11.92 7.95
N ARG A 49 -10.98 -12.95 7.48
CA ARG A 49 -11.53 -14.31 7.31
C ARG A 49 -11.50 -15.12 8.60
N ALA A 50 -10.63 -14.75 9.53
CA ALA A 50 -10.37 -15.54 10.73
C ALA A 50 -11.07 -14.93 11.94
N THR A 51 -12.06 -15.65 12.48
CA THR A 51 -12.76 -15.28 13.72
C THR A 51 -11.78 -15.12 14.90
N ALA A 52 -10.73 -15.92 14.97
CA ALA A 52 -9.70 -15.84 16.01
C ALA A 52 -8.97 -14.47 16.05
N ARG A 53 -9.03 -13.66 14.99
CA ARG A 53 -8.47 -12.30 14.98
C ARG A 53 -9.42 -11.24 15.55
N SER A 54 -10.68 -11.59 15.77
CA SER A 54 -11.71 -10.62 16.20
C SER A 54 -11.39 -10.02 17.57
N GLU A 55 -11.01 -10.86 18.54
CA GLU A 55 -10.63 -10.39 19.87
C GLU A 55 -9.43 -9.45 19.85
N HIS A 56 -8.42 -9.80 19.04
CA HIS A 56 -7.23 -8.96 18.85
C HIS A 56 -7.58 -7.58 18.26
N PHE A 57 -8.50 -7.51 17.28
CA PHE A 57 -8.96 -6.24 16.72
C PHE A 57 -9.78 -5.45 17.74
N GLN A 58 -10.70 -6.09 18.45
CA GLN A 58 -11.54 -5.44 19.47
C GLN A 58 -10.69 -4.84 20.60
N ALA A 59 -9.66 -5.54 21.05
CA ALA A 59 -8.72 -5.03 22.06
C ALA A 59 -7.97 -3.76 21.60
N GLN A 60 -7.91 -3.50 20.31
CA GLN A 60 -7.31 -2.32 19.70
C GLN A 60 -8.34 -1.25 19.28
N GLY A 61 -9.59 -1.38 19.70
CA GLY A 61 -10.66 -0.45 19.33
C GLY A 61 -11.12 -0.58 17.86
N ILE A 62 -10.76 -1.69 17.19
CA ILE A 62 -11.12 -1.97 15.80
C ILE A 62 -12.30 -2.93 15.76
N GLN A 63 -13.35 -2.63 14.99
CA GLN A 63 -14.52 -3.48 14.85
C GLN A 63 -14.29 -4.53 13.75
N PRO A 64 -14.27 -5.85 14.07
CA PRO A 64 -14.07 -6.88 13.08
C PRO A 64 -15.32 -7.11 12.24
N LEU A 65 -15.13 -7.26 10.92
CA LEU A 65 -16.12 -7.76 9.97
C LEU A 65 -15.61 -9.12 9.47
N VAL A 66 -16.25 -10.20 9.91
CA VAL A 66 -15.77 -11.55 9.63
C VAL A 66 -16.46 -12.12 8.40
N PHE A 67 -15.76 -12.08 7.27
CA PHE A 67 -16.19 -12.73 6.02
C PHE A 67 -15.02 -12.86 5.04
N ASP A 68 -15.19 -13.69 4.00
CA ASP A 68 -14.17 -13.89 2.97
C ASP A 68 -14.47 -12.99 1.75
N LEU A 69 -13.53 -12.12 1.42
CA LEU A 69 -13.60 -11.25 0.22
C LEU A 69 -13.57 -12.04 -1.10
N ALA A 70 -13.04 -13.26 -1.10
CA ALA A 70 -13.04 -14.15 -2.27
C ALA A 70 -14.35 -14.93 -2.43
N ALA A 71 -15.14 -15.08 -1.36
CA ALA A 71 -16.40 -15.80 -1.41
C ALA A 71 -17.47 -15.01 -2.16
N ALA A 72 -18.20 -15.69 -3.07
CA ALA A 72 -19.24 -15.05 -3.88
C ALA A 72 -20.55 -14.82 -3.11
N ASN A 73 -20.78 -15.56 -2.02
CA ASN A 73 -22.06 -15.62 -1.33
C ASN A 73 -21.98 -15.05 0.08
N SER A 74 -23.04 -14.31 0.47
CA SER A 74 -23.31 -13.80 1.82
C SER A 74 -22.23 -12.88 2.41
N TRP A 75 -22.10 -11.69 1.86
CA TRP A 75 -21.41 -10.60 2.56
C TRP A 75 -22.40 -9.93 3.54
N PRO A 76 -21.94 -9.55 4.73
CA PRO A 76 -22.74 -8.76 5.65
C PRO A 76 -22.96 -7.36 5.07
N ASP A 77 -23.96 -6.66 5.55
CA ASP A 77 -24.12 -5.24 5.27
C ASP A 77 -22.86 -4.49 5.71
N LEU A 78 -22.27 -3.76 4.78
CA LEU A 78 -21.11 -2.97 5.08
C LEU A 78 -21.51 -1.66 5.77
N PRO A 79 -20.75 -1.22 6.78
CA PRO A 79 -21.01 0.07 7.41
C PRO A 79 -20.83 1.22 6.42
N ASP A 80 -21.59 2.27 6.60
CA ASP A 80 -21.39 3.50 5.85
C ASP A 80 -20.09 4.18 6.31
N ALA A 81 -19.08 4.13 5.45
CA ALA A 81 -17.73 4.60 5.73
C ALA A 81 -17.33 5.75 4.81
N ASP A 82 -16.63 6.74 5.37
CA ASP A 82 -16.10 7.88 4.63
C ASP A 82 -14.86 7.49 3.81
N VAL A 83 -14.10 6.52 4.33
CA VAL A 83 -12.91 5.98 3.68
C VAL A 83 -13.01 4.47 3.62
N VAL A 84 -12.70 3.92 2.45
CA VAL A 84 -12.55 2.47 2.24
C VAL A 84 -11.12 2.21 1.79
N LEU A 85 -10.38 1.42 2.54
CA LEU A 85 -9.04 1.00 2.17
C LEU A 85 -9.08 -0.45 1.66
N TRP A 86 -8.68 -0.66 0.41
CA TRP A 86 -8.37 -1.98 -0.10
C TRP A 86 -6.86 -2.25 0.01
N SER A 87 -6.49 -3.17 0.90
CA SER A 87 -5.10 -3.58 1.17
C SER A 87 -4.97 -5.10 1.26
N VAL A 88 -5.62 -5.80 0.32
CA VAL A 88 -5.68 -7.27 0.31
C VAL A 88 -4.38 -7.83 -0.26
N GLY A 89 -3.59 -8.48 0.59
CA GLY A 89 -2.43 -9.26 0.19
C GLY A 89 -2.82 -10.55 -0.54
N PHE A 90 -1.92 -11.11 -1.33
CA PHE A 90 -2.11 -12.41 -1.95
C PHE A 90 -1.71 -13.53 -0.99
N ASP A 91 -2.67 -14.34 -0.63
CA ASP A 91 -2.44 -15.60 0.06
C ASP A 91 -2.03 -16.68 -0.97
N ARG A 92 -0.90 -17.35 -0.71
CA ARG A 92 -0.37 -18.39 -1.60
C ARG A 92 -0.86 -19.79 -1.24
N SER A 93 -1.93 -19.91 -0.48
CA SER A 93 -2.56 -21.19 -0.17
C SER A 93 -3.03 -21.90 -1.44
N PRO A 94 -3.04 -23.24 -1.46
CA PRO A 94 -3.58 -24.00 -2.58
C PRO A 94 -5.00 -23.53 -2.95
N GLY A 95 -5.26 -23.33 -4.24
CA GLY A 95 -6.54 -22.83 -4.74
C GLY A 95 -6.72 -21.31 -4.72
N SER A 96 -5.80 -20.54 -4.15
CA SER A 96 -5.84 -19.08 -4.22
C SER A 96 -5.61 -18.57 -5.64
N ASN A 97 -6.46 -17.65 -6.07
CA ASN A 97 -6.41 -17.03 -7.39
C ASN A 97 -6.44 -15.49 -7.25
N ARG A 98 -5.51 -14.82 -7.94
CA ARG A 98 -5.43 -13.33 -7.88
C ARG A 98 -6.63 -12.68 -8.52
N GLN A 99 -7.13 -13.23 -9.62
CA GLN A 99 -8.35 -12.72 -10.27
C GLN A 99 -9.50 -12.70 -9.27
N THR A 100 -9.80 -13.85 -8.65
CA THR A 100 -10.92 -13.98 -7.71
C THR A 100 -10.73 -13.09 -6.47
N THR A 101 -9.49 -13.03 -5.93
CA THR A 101 -9.25 -12.30 -4.67
C THR A 101 -9.13 -10.79 -4.91
N TRP A 102 -8.32 -10.36 -5.88
CA TRP A 102 -7.98 -8.94 -6.02
C TRP A 102 -8.92 -8.19 -6.96
N VAL A 103 -9.42 -8.86 -8.01
CA VAL A 103 -10.25 -8.21 -9.03
C VAL A 103 -11.73 -8.40 -8.70
N ASP A 104 -12.21 -9.65 -8.67
CA ASP A 104 -13.61 -9.94 -8.40
C ASP A 104 -14.02 -9.56 -6.97
N GLY A 105 -13.13 -9.77 -5.99
CA GLY A 105 -13.33 -9.35 -4.60
C GLY A 105 -13.46 -7.84 -4.46
N LEU A 106 -12.61 -7.07 -5.15
CA LEU A 106 -12.71 -5.61 -5.17
C LEU A 106 -14.04 -5.17 -5.81
N GLN A 107 -14.41 -5.74 -6.94
CA GLN A 107 -15.66 -5.40 -7.62
C GLN A 107 -16.89 -5.67 -6.73
N ARG A 108 -16.89 -6.81 -6.02
CA ARG A 108 -17.96 -7.13 -5.05
C ARG A 108 -17.97 -6.15 -3.87
N LEU A 109 -16.79 -5.77 -3.33
CA LEU A 109 -16.73 -4.77 -2.26
C LEU A 109 -17.37 -3.46 -2.71
N LEU A 110 -16.97 -2.97 -3.89
CA LEU A 110 -17.48 -1.71 -4.41
C LEU A 110 -19.01 -1.75 -4.64
N ALA A 111 -19.55 -2.88 -5.09
CA ALA A 111 -20.98 -3.09 -5.28
C ALA A 111 -21.77 -3.21 -3.96
N ALA A 112 -21.13 -3.72 -2.89
CA ALA A 112 -21.74 -3.87 -1.56
C ALA A 112 -21.69 -2.59 -0.71
N LEU A 113 -20.98 -1.55 -1.14
CA LEU A 113 -20.90 -0.29 -0.39
C LEU A 113 -22.27 0.41 -0.40
N PRO A 114 -22.76 0.90 0.77
CA PRO A 114 -24.01 1.65 0.83
C PRO A 114 -24.01 2.87 -0.08
N ALA A 115 -25.14 3.16 -0.72
CA ALA A 115 -25.30 4.39 -1.51
C ALA A 115 -25.20 5.63 -0.62
N ARG A 116 -24.57 6.71 -1.13
CA ARG A 116 -24.39 7.97 -0.41
C ARG A 116 -24.64 9.18 -1.32
N LYS A 117 -25.04 10.30 -0.70
CA LYS A 117 -25.11 11.60 -1.38
C LYS A 117 -23.73 12.22 -1.61
N ASN A 118 -22.86 12.14 -0.60
CA ASN A 118 -21.52 12.69 -0.66
C ASN A 118 -20.52 11.60 -1.11
N PRO A 119 -19.57 11.93 -1.98
CA PRO A 119 -18.52 10.99 -2.36
C PRO A 119 -17.77 10.44 -1.15
N ARG A 120 -17.41 9.16 -1.19
CA ARG A 120 -16.46 8.55 -0.26
C ARG A 120 -15.09 8.49 -0.89
N ARG A 121 -14.06 8.35 -0.05
CA ARG A 121 -12.71 8.11 -0.51
C ARG A 121 -12.41 6.63 -0.55
N ILE A 122 -11.93 6.15 -1.70
CA ILE A 122 -11.44 4.78 -1.88
C ILE A 122 -9.93 4.83 -2.05
N LEU A 123 -9.21 4.17 -1.15
CA LEU A 123 -7.77 4.00 -1.19
C LEU A 123 -7.47 2.57 -1.63
N TYR A 124 -6.68 2.42 -2.67
CA TYR A 124 -6.30 1.12 -3.21
C TYR A 124 -4.78 0.96 -3.16
N THR A 125 -4.30 -0.06 -2.44
CA THR A 125 -2.88 -0.42 -2.47
C THR A 125 -2.59 -1.28 -3.69
N SER A 126 -2.12 -0.65 -4.75
CA SER A 126 -1.60 -1.27 -5.96
C SER A 126 -0.11 -1.61 -5.81
N SER A 127 0.55 -1.95 -6.89
CA SER A 127 1.96 -2.30 -6.92
C SER A 127 2.68 -1.61 -8.07
N THR A 128 3.93 -1.19 -7.85
CA THR A 128 4.81 -0.76 -8.95
C THR A 128 5.12 -1.88 -9.95
N GLY A 129 4.69 -3.11 -9.67
CA GLY A 129 4.72 -4.24 -10.61
C GLY A 129 3.91 -4.01 -11.89
N VAL A 130 3.00 -3.04 -11.92
CA VAL A 130 2.20 -2.65 -13.09
C VAL A 130 3.06 -2.14 -14.26
N TYR A 131 4.25 -1.60 -13.99
CA TYR A 131 5.13 -1.05 -15.03
C TYR A 131 5.90 -2.10 -15.83
N GLY A 132 6.04 -3.34 -15.31
CA GLY A 132 6.83 -4.38 -15.96
C GLY A 132 8.32 -4.06 -16.02
N ASP A 133 8.95 -4.33 -17.15
CA ASP A 133 10.36 -4.06 -17.39
C ASP A 133 10.56 -2.67 -18.02
N GLY A 134 11.40 -1.87 -17.38
CA GLY A 134 11.79 -0.54 -17.86
C GLY A 134 13.22 -0.48 -18.40
N ALA A 135 13.88 -1.61 -18.61
CA ALA A 135 15.27 -1.69 -19.08
C ALA A 135 16.24 -0.77 -18.29
N GLY A 136 16.06 -0.67 -16.98
CA GLY A 136 16.85 0.20 -16.11
C GLY A 136 16.45 1.67 -16.08
N GLN A 137 15.50 2.09 -16.93
CA GLN A 137 15.05 3.48 -17.02
C GLN A 137 14.14 3.88 -15.87
N ASP A 138 13.96 5.19 -15.71
CA ASP A 138 13.00 5.77 -14.78
C ASP A 138 11.58 5.54 -15.28
N VAL A 139 10.71 5.14 -14.35
CA VAL A 139 9.26 5.06 -14.54
C VAL A 139 8.56 5.84 -13.43
N ASP A 140 7.55 6.61 -13.80
CA ASP A 140 6.76 7.45 -12.90
C ASP A 140 5.25 7.19 -13.07
N GLU A 141 4.43 7.97 -12.38
CA GLU A 141 2.97 7.84 -12.44
C GLU A 141 2.40 8.03 -13.86
N PHE A 142 3.12 8.71 -14.74
CA PHE A 142 2.70 9.00 -16.12
C PHE A 142 3.21 7.97 -17.13
N THR A 143 4.13 7.10 -16.72
CA THR A 143 4.63 6.01 -17.57
C THR A 143 3.51 5.00 -17.84
N PRO A 144 3.28 4.58 -19.10
CA PRO A 144 2.29 3.56 -19.43
C PRO A 144 2.55 2.25 -18.66
N VAL A 145 1.48 1.64 -18.17
CA VAL A 145 1.56 0.32 -17.51
C VAL A 145 1.78 -0.79 -18.56
N ASN A 146 2.68 -1.71 -18.25
CA ASN A 146 2.99 -2.86 -19.11
C ASN A 146 3.41 -4.05 -18.24
N PRO A 147 2.49 -4.66 -17.46
CA PRO A 147 2.83 -5.69 -16.50
C PRO A 147 3.34 -6.96 -17.19
N ASN A 148 4.42 -7.52 -16.65
CA ASN A 148 5.01 -8.79 -17.10
C ASN A 148 4.84 -9.92 -16.07
N THR A 149 3.98 -9.72 -15.07
CA THR A 149 3.65 -10.71 -14.04
C THR A 149 2.14 -10.78 -13.84
N GLU A 150 1.61 -11.95 -13.43
CA GLU A 150 0.19 -12.09 -13.06
C GLU A 150 -0.25 -11.08 -11.98
N GLY A 151 0.63 -10.81 -10.99
CA GLY A 151 0.32 -9.84 -9.93
C GLY A 151 0.21 -8.43 -10.46
N GLY A 152 1.10 -8.04 -11.38
CA GLY A 152 1.03 -6.75 -12.07
C GLY A 152 -0.23 -6.63 -12.93
N ALA A 153 -0.56 -7.67 -13.70
CA ALA A 153 -1.76 -7.70 -14.53
C ALA A 153 -3.06 -7.60 -13.69
N ALA A 154 -3.13 -8.32 -12.58
CA ALA A 154 -4.28 -8.23 -11.66
C ALA A 154 -4.40 -6.83 -11.02
N CYS A 155 -3.27 -6.17 -10.71
CA CYS A 155 -3.31 -4.78 -10.23
C CYS A 155 -3.85 -3.83 -11.31
N VAL A 156 -3.42 -3.97 -12.58
CA VAL A 156 -3.93 -3.15 -13.68
C VAL A 156 -5.43 -3.35 -13.85
N ALA A 157 -5.92 -4.59 -13.87
CA ALA A 157 -7.35 -4.89 -13.97
C ALA A 157 -8.16 -4.26 -12.81
N ALA A 158 -7.63 -4.29 -11.59
CA ALA A 158 -8.25 -3.64 -10.44
C ALA A 158 -8.24 -2.10 -10.55
N GLU A 159 -7.16 -1.50 -11.06
CA GLU A 159 -7.09 -0.06 -11.34
C GLU A 159 -8.16 0.37 -12.36
N GLU A 160 -8.37 -0.42 -13.42
CA GLU A 160 -9.42 -0.18 -14.44
C GLU A 160 -10.84 -0.21 -13.84
N ILE A 161 -11.12 -1.17 -12.95
CA ILE A 161 -12.41 -1.24 -12.21
C ILE A 161 -12.60 0.04 -11.38
N LEU A 162 -11.57 0.52 -10.71
CA LEU A 162 -11.62 1.73 -9.89
C LEU A 162 -11.85 2.99 -10.73
N HIS A 163 -11.25 3.09 -11.91
CA HIS A 163 -11.53 4.17 -12.87
C HIS A 163 -13.00 4.16 -13.32
N GLY A 164 -13.53 2.98 -13.67
CA GLY A 164 -14.93 2.79 -14.01
C GLY A 164 -15.87 3.18 -12.87
N HIS A 165 -15.57 2.72 -11.65
CA HIS A 165 -16.35 3.02 -10.45
C HIS A 165 -16.36 4.53 -10.15
N ALA A 166 -15.21 5.18 -10.18
CA ALA A 166 -15.11 6.63 -9.96
C ALA A 166 -15.97 7.43 -10.96
N LYS A 167 -15.95 7.03 -12.24
CA LYS A 167 -16.75 7.66 -13.29
C LYS A 167 -18.26 7.49 -13.06
N GLN A 168 -18.69 6.33 -12.56
CA GLN A 168 -20.11 6.02 -12.34
C GLN A 168 -20.68 6.67 -11.07
N THR A 169 -19.87 6.76 -10.01
CA THR A 169 -20.35 7.14 -8.67
C THR A 169 -19.91 8.52 -8.22
N GLY A 170 -18.90 9.11 -8.86
CA GLY A 170 -18.24 10.33 -8.40
C GLY A 170 -17.37 10.14 -7.15
N ASN A 171 -17.17 8.91 -6.67
CA ASN A 171 -16.29 8.65 -5.54
C ASN A 171 -14.84 9.07 -5.83
N GLU A 172 -14.15 9.55 -4.80
CA GLU A 172 -12.76 9.95 -4.86
C GLU A 172 -11.87 8.70 -4.73
N VAL A 173 -11.03 8.42 -5.71
CA VAL A 173 -10.18 7.23 -5.71
C VAL A 173 -8.71 7.62 -5.67
N VAL A 174 -7.94 7.05 -4.76
CA VAL A 174 -6.48 7.17 -4.70
C VAL A 174 -5.85 5.80 -4.91
N ILE A 175 -5.14 5.64 -6.00
CA ILE A 175 -4.37 4.45 -6.34
C ILE A 175 -2.94 4.65 -5.84
N LEU A 176 -2.53 3.84 -4.87
CA LEU A 176 -1.20 3.87 -4.27
C LEU A 176 -0.39 2.70 -4.83
N ARG A 177 0.45 2.94 -5.82
CA ARG A 177 1.36 1.93 -6.39
C ARG A 177 2.55 1.77 -5.45
N LEU A 178 2.44 0.82 -4.52
CA LEU A 178 3.48 0.57 -3.53
C LEU A 178 4.67 -0.15 -4.17
N ALA A 179 5.86 0.33 -3.85
CA ALA A 179 7.11 -0.37 -4.12
C ALA A 179 7.28 -1.61 -3.22
N GLY A 180 8.38 -2.32 -3.31
CA GLY A 180 8.67 -3.47 -2.45
C GLY A 180 8.61 -3.07 -0.97
N ILE A 181 7.61 -3.57 -0.24
CA ILE A 181 7.40 -3.21 1.16
C ILE A 181 8.38 -3.98 2.04
N TYR A 182 9.16 -3.28 2.84
CA TYR A 182 10.00 -3.84 3.88
C TYR A 182 9.72 -3.20 5.25
N GLY A 183 10.32 -3.73 6.30
CA GLY A 183 10.14 -3.26 7.68
C GLY A 183 10.20 -4.42 8.67
N PRO A 184 9.83 -4.18 9.94
CA PRO A 184 9.86 -5.20 11.00
C PRO A 184 9.16 -6.50 10.58
N ASP A 185 9.78 -7.63 10.90
CA ASP A 185 9.31 -9.01 10.62
C ASP A 185 9.24 -9.42 9.14
N ARG A 186 9.61 -8.54 8.20
CA ARG A 186 9.64 -8.88 6.76
C ARG A 186 11.03 -9.23 6.22
N LEU A 187 12.07 -9.07 7.03
CA LEU A 187 13.45 -9.32 6.64
C LEU A 187 13.95 -10.72 7.00
N LEU A 188 13.28 -11.41 7.91
CA LEU A 188 13.76 -12.65 8.57
C LEU A 188 14.30 -13.68 7.58
N ARG A 189 13.52 -14.01 6.56
CA ARG A 189 13.93 -14.98 5.54
C ARG A 189 15.17 -14.56 4.77
N ARG A 190 15.32 -13.28 4.45
CA ARG A 190 16.47 -12.77 3.70
C ARG A 190 17.74 -12.78 4.53
N VAL A 191 17.61 -12.47 5.80
CA VAL A 191 18.72 -12.55 6.75
C VAL A 191 19.19 -13.98 6.91
N ASP A 192 18.27 -14.95 7.00
CA ASP A 192 18.62 -16.37 7.06
C ASP A 192 19.35 -16.86 5.80
N GLU A 193 18.89 -16.42 4.62
CA GLU A 193 19.55 -16.73 3.34
C GLU A 193 20.99 -16.15 3.31
N LEU A 194 21.18 -14.89 3.76
CA LEU A 194 22.49 -14.26 3.85
C LEU A 194 23.40 -14.97 4.84
N ARG A 195 22.92 -15.30 6.04
CA ARG A 195 23.69 -16.03 7.07
C ARG A 195 24.16 -17.40 6.61
N LYS A 196 23.36 -18.05 5.76
CA LYS A 196 23.72 -19.35 5.15
C LYS A 196 24.64 -19.22 3.94
N GLY A 197 24.99 -18.01 3.53
CA GLY A 197 25.75 -17.76 2.30
C GLY A 197 25.01 -18.22 1.03
N THR A 198 23.68 -18.29 1.07
CA THR A 198 22.87 -18.72 -0.08
C THR A 198 23.01 -17.70 -1.22
N PRO A 199 23.47 -18.10 -2.42
CA PRO A 199 23.62 -17.17 -3.53
C PRO A 199 22.30 -16.50 -3.92
N LEU A 200 22.35 -15.19 -4.15
CA LEU A 200 21.23 -14.40 -4.66
C LEU A 200 21.19 -14.53 -6.19
N THR A 201 20.11 -15.05 -6.73
CA THR A 201 19.93 -15.33 -8.17
C THR A 201 19.48 -14.10 -8.99
N SER A 202 19.71 -12.90 -8.48
CA SER A 202 19.33 -11.63 -9.11
C SER A 202 20.56 -10.86 -9.55
N GLU A 203 20.41 -10.03 -10.59
CA GLU A 203 21.49 -9.14 -11.03
C GLU A 203 21.79 -8.11 -9.94
N PRO A 204 23.04 -7.98 -9.50
CA PRO A 204 23.42 -7.11 -8.39
C PRO A 204 23.14 -5.63 -8.64
N GLU A 205 23.26 -5.19 -9.88
CA GLU A 205 23.10 -3.78 -10.27
C GLU A 205 21.64 -3.43 -10.68
N ASP A 206 20.72 -4.41 -10.67
CA ASP A 206 19.30 -4.14 -10.88
C ASP A 206 18.73 -3.27 -9.75
N TRP A 207 17.90 -2.31 -10.12
CA TRP A 207 17.20 -1.45 -9.17
C TRP A 207 16.28 -2.26 -8.25
N LEU A 208 16.32 -1.95 -6.99
CA LEU A 208 15.41 -2.46 -5.97
C LEU A 208 14.55 -1.30 -5.43
N ASN A 209 13.33 -1.22 -5.94
CA ASN A 209 12.40 -0.19 -5.51
C ASN A 209 11.75 -0.58 -4.19
N LEU A 210 11.88 0.24 -3.17
CA LEU A 210 11.48 -0.07 -1.80
C LEU A 210 10.66 1.04 -1.16
N ILE A 211 9.85 0.65 -0.19
CA ILE A 211 9.16 1.53 0.74
C ILE A 211 9.08 0.89 2.13
N HIS A 212 9.45 1.64 3.16
CA HIS A 212 9.25 1.17 4.53
C HIS A 212 7.76 1.12 4.86
N VAL A 213 7.31 0.08 5.56
CA VAL A 213 5.88 -0.11 5.86
C VAL A 213 5.27 1.08 6.59
N ASP A 214 5.99 1.69 7.52
CA ASP A 214 5.46 2.82 8.30
C ASP A 214 5.30 4.07 7.41
N ASP A 215 6.15 4.26 6.42
CA ASP A 215 6.01 5.35 5.44
C ASP A 215 4.87 5.08 4.44
N ALA A 216 4.68 3.82 4.04
CA ALA A 216 3.50 3.43 3.25
C ALA A 216 2.21 3.72 4.02
N VAL A 217 2.15 3.35 5.30
CA VAL A 217 0.99 3.62 6.18
C VAL A 217 0.80 5.13 6.40
N ARG A 218 1.87 5.89 6.56
CA ARG A 218 1.83 7.36 6.66
C ARG A 218 1.19 8.01 5.42
N MET A 219 1.56 7.53 4.22
CA MET A 219 0.95 7.97 2.97
C MET A 219 -0.52 7.60 2.91
N ILE A 220 -0.89 6.35 3.23
CA ILE A 220 -2.28 5.88 3.29
C ILE A 220 -3.10 6.74 4.25
N ASN A 221 -2.59 6.98 5.45
CA ASN A 221 -3.27 7.80 6.46
C ASN A 221 -3.50 9.23 5.96
N TRP A 222 -2.49 9.85 5.37
CA TRP A 222 -2.62 11.19 4.82
C TRP A 222 -3.65 11.23 3.69
N CYS A 223 -3.62 10.30 2.75
CA CYS A 223 -4.60 10.20 1.65
C CYS A 223 -6.03 9.99 2.16
N GLY A 224 -6.21 9.37 3.32
CA GLY A 224 -7.51 9.17 3.97
C GLY A 224 -8.10 10.43 4.61
N ARG A 225 -7.34 11.51 4.79
CA ARG A 225 -7.83 12.74 5.42
C ARG A 225 -8.70 13.57 4.48
N PRO A 226 -9.73 14.28 4.99
CA PRO A 226 -10.60 15.10 4.15
C PRO A 226 -9.83 16.11 3.30
N GLU A 227 -8.91 16.83 3.92
CA GLU A 227 -8.13 17.91 3.32
C GLU A 227 -7.18 17.44 2.21
N SER A 228 -6.80 16.17 2.20
CA SER A 228 -5.85 15.64 1.21
C SER A 228 -6.39 15.71 -0.22
N TRP A 229 -7.72 15.60 -0.40
CA TRP A 229 -8.29 15.56 -1.74
C TRP A 229 -8.11 16.84 -2.54
N SER A 230 -8.25 17.99 -1.91
CA SER A 230 -8.01 19.28 -2.58
C SER A 230 -6.56 19.39 -3.07
N VAL A 231 -5.60 18.95 -2.25
CA VAL A 231 -4.18 18.93 -2.62
C VAL A 231 -3.94 17.94 -3.76
N LEU A 232 -4.46 16.72 -3.66
CA LEU A 232 -4.31 15.68 -4.70
C LEU A 232 -4.91 16.13 -6.03
N ASN A 233 -6.08 16.74 -6.00
CA ASN A 233 -6.77 17.21 -7.20
C ASN A 233 -6.03 18.40 -7.85
N SER A 234 -5.46 19.29 -7.05
CA SER A 234 -4.63 20.39 -7.53
C SER A 234 -3.34 19.89 -8.19
N LEU A 235 -2.70 18.87 -7.61
CA LEU A 235 -1.52 18.25 -8.20
C LEU A 235 -1.85 17.54 -9.52
N LYS A 236 -2.96 16.81 -9.57
CA LYS A 236 -3.42 16.18 -10.80
C LYS A 236 -3.65 17.21 -11.91
N ALA A 237 -4.28 18.33 -11.60
CA ALA A 237 -4.50 19.42 -12.55
C ALA A 237 -3.18 20.01 -13.07
N ARG A 238 -2.18 20.17 -12.20
CA ARG A 238 -0.83 20.65 -12.58
C ARG A 238 -0.14 19.76 -13.62
N PHE A 239 -0.44 18.47 -13.64
CA PHE A 239 0.15 17.50 -14.57
C PHE A 239 -0.84 17.02 -15.64
N ALA A 240 -1.96 17.74 -15.85
CA ALA A 240 -3.02 17.37 -16.78
C ALA A 240 -2.54 17.16 -18.24
N ASP A 241 -1.55 17.94 -18.66
CA ASP A 241 -0.98 17.86 -20.01
C ASP A 241 -0.29 16.50 -20.29
N LEU A 242 0.20 15.81 -19.23
CA LEU A 242 0.83 14.51 -19.35
C LEU A 242 -0.18 13.36 -19.47
N ARG A 243 -1.43 13.55 -18.96
CA ARG A 243 -2.55 12.60 -19.07
C ARG A 243 -3.88 13.31 -19.20
N PRO A 244 -4.22 13.84 -20.37
CA PRO A 244 -5.45 14.65 -20.55
C PRO A 244 -6.74 13.88 -20.20
N VAL A 245 -6.80 12.58 -20.50
CA VAL A 245 -8.01 11.75 -20.26
C VAL A 245 -8.27 11.55 -18.78
N GLU A 246 -7.24 11.43 -17.96
CA GLU A 246 -7.36 11.22 -16.51
C GLU A 246 -7.63 12.53 -15.75
N SER A 247 -7.36 13.68 -16.36
CA SER A 247 -7.55 15.00 -15.71
C SER A 247 -8.99 15.25 -15.28
N GLN A 248 -9.97 14.67 -15.97
CA GLN A 248 -11.40 14.83 -15.70
C GLN A 248 -11.99 13.77 -14.76
N SER A 249 -11.22 12.75 -14.37
CA SER A 249 -11.70 11.67 -13.50
C SER A 249 -11.47 12.01 -12.01
N SER A 250 -12.26 11.41 -11.11
CA SER A 250 -12.04 11.48 -9.65
C SER A 250 -11.01 10.45 -9.18
N VAL A 251 -9.95 10.20 -9.99
CA VAL A 251 -8.88 9.24 -9.66
C VAL A 251 -7.54 9.95 -9.62
N VAL A 252 -6.73 9.65 -8.62
CA VAL A 252 -5.33 10.08 -8.52
C VAL A 252 -4.46 8.86 -8.28
N THR A 253 -3.42 8.69 -9.09
CA THR A 253 -2.44 7.60 -8.94
C THR A 253 -1.13 8.16 -8.40
N ILE A 254 -0.53 7.50 -7.39
CA ILE A 254 0.72 7.92 -6.74
C ILE A 254 1.65 6.72 -6.63
N ASN A 255 2.89 6.86 -7.06
CA ASN A 255 3.96 5.91 -6.73
C ASN A 255 4.41 6.15 -5.28
N VAL A 256 4.34 5.12 -4.47
CA VAL A 256 4.77 5.16 -3.07
C VAL A 256 6.09 4.39 -2.96
N VAL A 257 7.16 5.10 -3.13
CA VAL A 257 8.54 4.60 -3.19
C VAL A 257 9.47 5.55 -2.46
N SER A 258 10.53 5.04 -1.86
CA SER A 258 11.63 5.85 -1.30
C SER A 258 12.27 6.70 -2.41
N SER A 259 12.64 7.95 -2.10
CA SER A 259 13.35 8.83 -3.04
C SER A 259 14.80 8.39 -3.28
N HIS A 260 15.39 7.68 -2.32
CA HIS A 260 16.73 7.14 -2.42
C HIS A 260 16.69 5.74 -3.05
N SER A 261 16.83 5.70 -4.37
CA SER A 261 16.90 4.43 -5.10
C SER A 261 18.17 3.66 -4.75
N VAL A 262 18.05 2.35 -4.57
CA VAL A 262 19.17 1.45 -4.27
C VAL A 262 19.22 0.32 -5.28
N THR A 263 20.43 -0.21 -5.55
CA THR A 263 20.58 -1.47 -6.27
C THR A 263 20.42 -2.66 -5.31
N ARG A 264 20.27 -3.85 -5.86
CA ARG A 264 20.22 -5.07 -5.05
C ARG A 264 21.51 -5.27 -4.24
N ARG A 265 22.66 -4.99 -4.85
CA ARG A 265 23.95 -5.02 -4.15
C ARG A 265 23.94 -4.10 -2.94
N MET A 266 23.62 -2.82 -3.12
CA MET A 266 23.57 -1.84 -2.04
C MET A 266 22.65 -2.28 -0.90
N TYR A 267 21.44 -2.75 -1.23
CA TYR A 267 20.48 -3.20 -0.24
C TYR A 267 20.97 -4.43 0.55
N TYR A 268 21.45 -5.47 -0.14
CA TYR A 268 21.83 -6.70 0.53
C TYR A 268 23.16 -6.58 1.30
N SER A 269 24.13 -5.78 0.82
CA SER A 269 25.33 -5.46 1.58
C SER A 269 25.00 -4.69 2.86
N GLU A 270 24.09 -3.71 2.78
CA GLU A 270 23.67 -2.97 3.97
C GLU A 270 22.90 -3.87 4.96
N LEU A 271 22.02 -4.74 4.47
CA LEU A 271 21.31 -5.71 5.31
C LEU A 271 22.29 -6.68 5.98
N ALA A 272 23.28 -7.19 5.26
CA ALA A 272 24.33 -8.06 5.80
C ALA A 272 25.11 -7.35 6.91
N ARG A 273 25.53 -6.11 6.66
CA ARG A 273 26.25 -5.28 7.64
C ARG A 273 25.42 -5.08 8.92
N GLN A 274 24.13 -4.76 8.80
CA GLN A 274 23.24 -4.50 9.94
C GLN A 274 22.92 -5.75 10.77
N THR A 275 22.99 -6.93 10.15
CA THR A 275 22.65 -8.20 10.79
C THR A 275 23.85 -9.07 11.13
N ALA A 276 25.07 -8.51 10.96
CA ALA A 276 26.35 -9.24 11.11
C ALA A 276 26.38 -10.54 10.28
N ALA A 277 25.73 -10.54 9.11
CA ALA A 277 25.77 -11.63 8.16
C ALA A 277 26.96 -11.48 7.20
N PRO A 278 27.41 -12.56 6.53
CA PRO A 278 28.42 -12.48 5.48
C PRO A 278 27.97 -11.58 4.32
N GLU A 279 28.92 -11.00 3.59
CA GLU A 279 28.65 -10.24 2.37
C GLU A 279 27.83 -11.09 1.38
N PRO A 280 26.86 -10.48 0.68
CA PRO A 280 25.99 -11.20 -0.25
C PRO A 280 26.76 -11.74 -1.45
N VAL A 281 26.58 -13.02 -1.73
CA VAL A 281 27.08 -13.66 -2.95
C VAL A 281 26.00 -13.61 -4.02
N PHE A 282 26.33 -13.07 -5.20
CA PHE A 282 25.48 -13.06 -6.37
C PHE A 282 25.95 -14.11 -7.36
N GLY A 283 25.05 -14.92 -7.91
CA GLY A 283 25.42 -15.98 -8.86
C GLY A 283 24.28 -16.96 -9.11
N SER A 284 24.54 -17.90 -10.02
CA SER A 284 23.64 -19.02 -10.27
C SER A 284 23.72 -20.01 -9.12
N SER A 285 22.57 -20.43 -8.56
CA SER A 285 22.54 -21.57 -7.64
C SER A 285 23.04 -22.82 -8.37
N PRO A 286 23.92 -23.64 -7.76
CA PRO A 286 24.35 -24.92 -8.33
C PRO A 286 23.16 -25.86 -8.67
N ASP A 287 22.04 -25.70 -7.96
CA ASP A 287 20.83 -26.50 -8.13
C ASP A 287 19.84 -25.92 -9.15
N ALA A 288 20.19 -24.84 -9.86
CA ALA A 288 19.31 -24.17 -10.82
C ALA A 288 18.96 -25.03 -12.06
N THR A 289 19.60 -26.20 -12.23
CA THR A 289 19.36 -27.12 -13.34
C THR A 289 18.15 -28.04 -13.15
N THR A 290 17.51 -28.08 -11.97
CA THR A 290 16.49 -29.10 -11.67
C THR A 290 15.13 -28.56 -11.22
N ILE A 291 14.94 -27.26 -11.11
CA ILE A 291 13.62 -26.70 -10.79
C ILE A 291 13.08 -25.89 -11.99
N SER A 292 12.75 -26.63 -13.04
CA SER A 292 11.82 -26.23 -14.08
C SER A 292 10.44 -26.04 -13.43
N GLY A 293 10.12 -24.83 -12.96
CA GLY A 293 8.77 -24.65 -12.43
C GLY A 293 8.46 -23.33 -11.72
N SER A 294 9.44 -22.49 -11.41
CA SER A 294 9.12 -21.16 -10.91
C SER A 294 10.16 -20.12 -11.35
N HIS A 295 10.19 -19.83 -12.65
CA HIS A 295 10.57 -18.48 -13.02
C HIS A 295 9.51 -17.56 -12.37
N ARG A 296 9.78 -17.11 -11.14
CA ARG A 296 9.16 -15.87 -10.66
C ARG A 296 9.54 -14.87 -11.73
N GLY A 297 8.57 -14.51 -12.60
CA GLY A 297 8.82 -13.64 -13.71
C GLY A 297 9.64 -12.47 -13.22
N ARG A 298 10.80 -12.24 -13.83
CA ARG A 298 11.62 -11.07 -13.50
C ARG A 298 10.68 -9.89 -13.56
N SER A 299 10.51 -9.19 -12.44
CA SER A 299 9.64 -7.99 -12.40
C SER A 299 10.22 -6.87 -13.26
N GLY A 300 11.27 -7.15 -14.02
CA GLY A 300 12.02 -6.23 -14.85
C GLY A 300 12.92 -5.30 -14.05
N ASN A 301 13.95 -4.77 -14.71
CA ASN A 301 14.82 -3.75 -14.15
C ASN A 301 14.27 -2.36 -14.49
N ARG A 302 13.89 -1.58 -13.50
CA ARG A 302 13.43 -0.19 -13.63
C ARG A 302 13.67 0.58 -12.35
N ARG A 303 13.88 1.87 -12.45
CA ARG A 303 13.92 2.77 -11.29
C ARG A 303 12.56 3.48 -11.18
N VAL A 304 11.81 3.15 -10.14
CA VAL A 304 10.53 3.81 -9.87
C VAL A 304 10.78 5.12 -9.15
N VAL A 305 10.24 6.20 -9.69
CA VAL A 305 10.24 7.53 -9.09
C VAL A 305 8.81 8.02 -8.89
N SER A 306 8.62 9.02 -8.06
CA SER A 306 7.29 9.63 -7.85
C SER A 306 7.38 11.14 -8.00
N ARG A 307 6.77 11.66 -9.05
CA ARG A 307 6.67 13.12 -9.26
C ARG A 307 5.61 13.75 -8.36
N LEU A 308 4.56 13.00 -8.03
CA LEU A 308 3.49 13.53 -7.19
C LEU A 308 3.91 13.59 -5.73
N ARG A 309 4.56 12.55 -5.20
CA ARG A 309 4.96 12.47 -3.79
C ARG A 309 5.79 13.66 -3.33
N GLU A 310 6.73 14.11 -4.15
CA GLU A 310 7.62 15.23 -3.83
C GLU A 310 6.87 16.55 -3.56
N SER A 311 5.69 16.68 -4.16
CA SER A 311 4.82 17.84 -3.98
C SER A 311 3.80 17.69 -2.85
N LEU A 312 3.76 16.50 -2.17
CA LEU A 312 2.84 16.23 -1.07
C LEU A 312 3.45 16.64 0.29
N PRO A 313 2.63 17.09 1.23
CA PRO A 313 3.09 17.44 2.59
C PRO A 313 3.32 16.19 3.46
N VAL A 314 3.81 15.10 2.86
CA VAL A 314 4.09 13.82 3.54
C VAL A 314 5.58 13.57 3.53
N LYS A 315 6.19 13.68 4.71
CA LYS A 315 7.62 13.38 4.88
C LYS A 315 7.77 11.91 5.29
N PHE A 316 8.57 11.16 4.55
CA PHE A 316 8.96 9.81 4.91
C PHE A 316 10.04 9.84 5.98
N GLN A 317 9.87 8.97 6.99
CA GLN A 317 10.82 8.83 8.08
C GLN A 317 12.00 7.94 7.68
N PHE A 318 11.72 6.94 6.86
CA PHE A 318 12.65 5.92 6.40
C PHE A 318 12.91 6.02 4.90
N ASP A 319 13.00 7.25 4.39
CA ASP A 319 13.29 7.51 2.98
C ASP A 319 14.72 7.05 2.61
N ASP A 320 15.62 7.03 3.60
CA ASP A 320 16.94 6.41 3.53
C ASP A 320 16.86 4.91 3.87
N CYS A 321 17.36 4.07 2.95
CA CYS A 321 17.30 2.60 3.08
C CYS A 321 18.08 2.09 4.32
N SER A 322 19.23 2.67 4.64
CA SER A 322 20.04 2.26 5.79
C SER A 322 19.30 2.50 7.10
N LYS A 323 18.68 3.68 7.26
CA LYS A 323 17.83 3.99 8.42
C LYS A 323 16.62 3.06 8.51
N GLY A 324 15.98 2.80 7.39
CA GLY A 324 14.81 1.90 7.36
C GLY A 324 15.18 0.45 7.68
N LEU A 325 16.34 -0.03 7.23
CA LEU A 325 16.86 -1.35 7.60
C LEU A 325 17.21 -1.43 9.08
N ALA A 326 17.84 -0.38 9.64
CA ALA A 326 18.16 -0.33 11.08
C ALA A 326 16.89 -0.43 11.94
N ASP A 327 15.84 0.30 11.61
CA ASP A 327 14.53 0.21 12.26
C ASP A 327 13.94 -1.20 12.13
N ALA A 328 13.92 -1.72 10.91
CA ALA A 328 13.36 -3.03 10.62
C ALA A 328 14.09 -4.16 11.39
N VAL A 329 15.43 -4.12 11.46
CA VAL A 329 16.24 -5.09 12.20
C VAL A 329 15.98 -4.97 13.70
N THR A 330 15.97 -3.76 14.24
CA THR A 330 15.80 -3.51 15.69
C THR A 330 14.42 -3.93 16.18
N ARG A 331 13.36 -3.71 15.39
CA ARG A 331 11.96 -3.99 15.75
C ARG A 331 11.48 -5.37 15.34
N SER A 332 12.29 -6.16 14.63
CA SER A 332 11.90 -7.53 14.27
C SER A 332 11.98 -8.48 15.45
N HIS A 333 11.02 -9.40 15.51
CA HIS A 333 11.01 -10.50 16.48
C HIS A 333 11.84 -11.66 15.93
N TRP A 334 13.14 -11.64 16.21
CA TRP A 334 14.05 -12.69 15.76
C TRP A 334 13.77 -13.99 16.53
N PRO A 335 13.67 -15.15 15.86
CA PRO A 335 13.60 -16.42 16.56
C PRO A 335 14.89 -16.62 17.34
N SER A 336 14.75 -17.00 18.61
CA SER A 336 15.83 -17.32 19.54
C SER A 336 16.59 -18.57 19.09
#